data_f9e2c4e2c236c748960e777881e62407
#
_entry.id   f9e2c4e2c236c748960e777881e62407
#
_cell.length_a   1.000
_cell.length_b   1.000
_cell.length_c   1.000
_cell.angle_alpha   90.00
_cell.angle_beta   90.00
_cell.angle_gamma   90.00
#
_symmetry.space_group_name_H-M   'P 1'
#
loop_
_entity.id
_entity.type
_entity.pdbx_description
1 polymer ?
#
loop_
_entity_poly.entity_id
_entity_poly.type
_entity_poly.pdbx_seq_one_letter_code
_entity_poly.pdbx_strand_id
1 'polypeptide(L)'
;MMNIRVGFGYDVHKLVAGRELWLGGIKLNYELGLLGHSDADVLIHAICDALLGAANMRDIGYHFPDTSAETLNVDSKILLRKTIGLIATKGYQVGNIDATVCACLLYTSDAA
;
A
#
# COMPACT_ATOMS: atom_id res chain seq x y z
N MET A 1 14.71 -26.71 -9.20
CA MET A 1 15.17 -25.32 -9.40
C MET A 1 14.26 -24.39 -8.65
N MET A 2 14.85 -23.48 -7.89
CA MET A 2 14.10 -22.50 -7.14
C MET A 2 13.79 -21.30 -8.04
N ASN A 3 12.53 -20.89 -8.08
CA ASN A 3 12.09 -19.72 -8.84
C ASN A 3 11.71 -18.61 -7.86
N ILE A 4 12.66 -17.74 -7.61
CA ILE A 4 12.48 -16.62 -6.67
C ILE A 4 12.31 -15.33 -7.46
N ARG A 5 11.33 -14.54 -7.05
CA ARG A 5 11.09 -13.20 -7.59
C ARG A 5 11.23 -12.17 -6.49
N VAL A 6 11.75 -11.02 -6.87
CA VAL A 6 11.87 -9.87 -5.97
C VAL A 6 11.08 -8.72 -6.56
N GLY A 7 10.35 -8.02 -5.71
CA GLY A 7 9.59 -6.86 -6.11
C GLY A 7 9.90 -5.68 -5.20
N PHE A 8 9.71 -4.49 -5.75
CA PHE A 8 9.87 -3.23 -5.03
C PHE A 8 8.57 -2.45 -5.13
N GLY A 9 8.13 -1.88 -4.01
CA GLY A 9 6.95 -1.01 -3.96
C GLY A 9 7.28 0.26 -3.22
N TYR A 10 6.73 1.36 -3.70
CA TYR A 10 6.89 2.66 -3.10
C TYR A 10 5.56 3.40 -3.19
N ASP A 11 5.14 4.01 -2.09
CA ASP A 11 3.92 4.80 -2.08
C ASP A 11 4.09 5.98 -1.14
N VAL A 12 3.40 7.06 -1.44
CA VAL A 12 3.42 8.26 -0.62
C VAL A 12 2.05 8.92 -0.64
N HIS A 13 1.60 9.33 0.53
CA HIS A 13 0.38 10.09 0.69
C HIS A 13 0.63 11.28 1.60
N LYS A 14 -0.11 12.35 1.37
CA LYS A 14 -0.02 13.55 2.18
C LYS A 14 -0.77 13.37 3.49
N LEU A 15 -0.19 13.82 4.59
CA LEU A 15 -0.87 13.88 5.88
C LEU A 15 -1.79 15.11 5.92
N VAL A 16 -3.03 14.89 6.28
CA VAL A 16 -4.04 15.96 6.33
C VAL A 16 -4.91 15.81 7.57
N ALA A 17 -5.50 16.91 8.01
CA ALA A 17 -6.47 16.90 9.09
C ALA A 17 -7.78 16.25 8.65
N GLY A 18 -8.52 15.70 9.59
CA GLY A 18 -9.85 15.13 9.31
C GLY A 18 -9.86 13.73 8.74
N ARG A 19 -8.72 13.07 8.71
CA ARG A 19 -8.60 11.68 8.26
C ARG A 19 -8.00 10.81 9.33
N GLU A 20 -8.44 9.56 9.37
CA GLU A 20 -7.83 8.54 10.22
C GLU A 20 -6.49 8.11 9.63
N LEU A 21 -5.57 7.74 10.51
CA LEU A 21 -4.25 7.26 10.10
C LEU A 21 -4.21 5.75 10.18
N TRP A 22 -4.08 5.11 9.03
CA TRP A 22 -3.97 3.65 8.89
C TRP A 22 -2.60 3.30 8.33
N LEU A 23 -1.88 2.44 9.04
CA LEU A 23 -0.58 1.95 8.58
C LEU A 23 -0.49 0.45 8.88
N GLY A 24 -0.27 -0.34 7.82
CA GLY A 24 -0.18 -1.79 7.94
C GLY A 24 -1.47 -2.44 8.40
N GLY A 25 -2.60 -1.82 8.10
CA GLY A 25 -3.90 -2.30 8.50
C GLY A 25 -4.27 -1.97 9.94
N ILE A 26 -3.50 -1.14 10.62
CA ILE A 26 -3.71 -0.75 12.00
C ILE A 26 -4.05 0.73 12.06
N LYS A 27 -5.14 1.05 12.75
CA LYS A 27 -5.50 2.44 13.01
C LYS A 27 -4.65 2.98 14.14
N LEU A 28 -3.94 4.07 13.86
CA LEU A 28 -3.12 4.76 14.86
C LEU A 28 -3.87 5.95 15.42
N ASN A 29 -3.67 6.20 16.70
CA ASN A 29 -4.27 7.35 17.36
C ASN A 29 -3.41 8.58 17.09
N TYR A 30 -3.76 9.32 16.05
CA TYR A 30 -3.03 10.51 15.63
C TYR A 30 -4.01 11.52 15.05
N GLU A 31 -3.67 12.80 15.15
CA GLU A 31 -4.55 13.90 14.74
C GLU A 31 -4.64 14.06 13.23
N LEU A 32 -3.66 13.54 12.48
CA LEU A 32 -3.63 13.60 11.03
C LEU A 32 -3.75 12.20 10.46
N GLY A 33 -4.28 12.11 9.26
CA GLY A 33 -4.34 10.87 8.50
C GLY A 33 -3.87 11.09 7.08
N LEU A 34 -3.67 10.00 6.37
CA LEU A 34 -3.20 10.04 4.99
C LEU A 34 -4.36 10.29 4.04
N LEU A 35 -4.15 11.15 3.05
CA LEU A 35 -5.14 11.50 2.05
C LEU A 35 -5.08 10.50 0.90
N GLY A 36 -6.22 9.91 0.55
CA GLY A 36 -6.31 8.99 -0.56
C GLY A 36 -7.72 8.49 -0.77
N HIS A 37 -7.92 7.73 -1.85
CA HIS A 37 -9.24 7.22 -2.25
C HIS A 37 -9.75 6.14 -1.31
N SER A 38 -8.86 5.25 -0.87
CA SER A 38 -9.15 4.21 0.13
C SER A 38 -8.85 4.74 1.53
N ASP A 39 -8.45 3.89 2.44
CA ASP A 39 -7.96 4.29 3.76
C ASP A 39 -6.58 4.97 3.68
N ALA A 40 -5.99 5.01 2.48
CA ALA A 40 -4.66 5.57 2.20
C ALA A 40 -3.54 4.91 3.03
N ASP A 41 -3.67 3.62 3.30
CA ASP A 41 -2.63 2.85 3.99
C ASP A 41 -1.40 2.71 3.09
N VAL A 42 -0.47 3.63 3.24
CA VAL A 42 0.71 3.73 2.38
C VAL A 42 1.59 2.48 2.46
N LEU A 43 1.63 1.85 3.62
CA LEU A 43 2.43 0.64 3.81
C LEU A 43 1.85 -0.55 3.05
N ILE A 44 0.56 -0.80 3.20
CA ILE A 44 -0.09 -1.89 2.48
C ILE A 44 -0.06 -1.64 0.97
N HIS A 45 -0.28 -0.40 0.52
CA HIS A 45 -0.23 -0.09 -0.90
C HIS A 45 1.15 -0.38 -1.50
N ALA A 46 2.22 -0.02 -0.79
CA ALA A 46 3.57 -0.32 -1.25
C ALA A 46 3.85 -1.82 -1.28
N ILE A 47 3.36 -2.56 -0.29
CA ILE A 47 3.49 -4.02 -0.27
C ILE A 47 2.76 -4.65 -1.45
N CYS A 48 1.53 -4.22 -1.74
CA CYS A 48 0.80 -4.73 -2.89
C CYS A 48 1.54 -4.46 -4.19
N ASP A 49 2.09 -3.27 -4.37
CA ASP A 49 2.87 -2.94 -5.56
C ASP A 49 4.10 -3.84 -5.69
N ALA A 50 4.80 -4.10 -4.58
CA ALA A 50 5.97 -4.97 -4.58
C ALA A 50 5.60 -6.39 -5.00
N LEU A 51 4.52 -6.93 -4.46
CA LEU A 51 4.07 -8.29 -4.76
C LEU A 51 3.62 -8.42 -6.22
N LEU A 52 2.84 -7.47 -6.70
CA LEU A 52 2.38 -7.47 -8.09
C LEU A 52 3.55 -7.30 -9.06
N GLY A 53 4.48 -6.40 -8.75
CA GLY A 53 5.65 -6.19 -9.57
C GLY A 53 6.53 -7.44 -9.66
N ALA A 54 6.75 -8.11 -8.54
CA ALA A 54 7.52 -9.35 -8.51
C ALA A 54 6.88 -10.44 -9.39
N ALA A 55 5.55 -10.50 -9.43
CA ALA A 55 4.81 -11.48 -10.23
C ALA A 55 4.60 -11.02 -11.68
N ASN A 56 5.13 -9.88 -12.07
CA ASN A 56 4.93 -9.29 -13.39
C ASN A 56 3.45 -9.04 -13.69
N MET A 57 2.75 -8.49 -12.70
CA MET A 57 1.31 -8.23 -12.76
C MET A 57 0.98 -6.74 -12.62
N ARG A 58 1.92 -5.86 -12.99
CA ARG A 58 1.75 -4.42 -12.97
C ARG A 58 1.71 -3.87 -11.53
N ASP A 59 0.69 -3.13 -11.17
CA ASP A 59 0.62 -2.43 -9.91
C ASP A 59 -0.80 -2.39 -9.36
N ILE A 60 -0.94 -1.85 -8.16
CA ILE A 60 -2.22 -1.76 -7.47
C ILE A 60 -3.20 -0.85 -8.21
N GLY A 61 -2.71 0.21 -8.84
CA GLY A 61 -3.55 1.13 -9.60
C GLY A 61 -4.20 0.50 -10.80
N TYR A 62 -3.55 -0.49 -11.40
CA TYR A 62 -4.13 -1.25 -12.51
C TYR A 62 -5.26 -2.17 -12.04
N HIS A 63 -5.04 -2.89 -10.95
CA HIS A 63 -6.00 -3.87 -10.46
C HIS A 63 -7.12 -3.25 -9.63
N PHE A 64 -6.83 -2.14 -8.93
CA PHE A 64 -7.77 -1.47 -8.04
C PHE A 64 -7.73 0.03 -8.28
N PRO A 65 -8.28 0.49 -9.43
CA PRO A 65 -8.17 1.91 -9.79
C PRO A 65 -8.91 2.83 -8.81
N ASP A 66 -8.33 3.99 -8.55
CA ASP A 66 -8.89 5.00 -7.66
C ASP A 66 -10.24 5.54 -8.14
N THR A 67 -10.53 5.40 -9.42
CA THR A 67 -11.79 5.86 -10.01
C THR A 67 -12.95 4.90 -9.75
N SER A 68 -12.66 3.71 -9.22
CA SER A 68 -13.69 2.71 -8.96
C SER A 68 -14.42 3.03 -7.66
N ALA A 69 -15.75 2.99 -7.69
CA ALA A 69 -16.56 3.12 -6.49
C ALA A 69 -16.29 1.98 -5.49
N GLU A 70 -15.87 0.83 -5.99
CA GLU A 70 -15.57 -0.33 -5.16
C GLU A 70 -14.35 -0.14 -4.27
N THR A 71 -13.43 0.77 -4.65
CA THR A 71 -12.23 1.04 -3.87
C THR A 71 -12.35 2.27 -2.99
N LEU A 72 -13.47 3.00 -3.08
CA LEU A 72 -13.68 4.20 -2.26
C LEU A 72 -13.81 3.81 -0.79
N ASN A 73 -12.96 4.36 0.06
CA ASN A 73 -12.92 4.07 1.50
C ASN A 73 -12.74 2.58 1.85
N VAL A 74 -12.22 1.81 0.91
CA VAL A 74 -11.99 0.39 1.15
C VAL A 74 -10.86 0.19 2.16
N ASP A 75 -11.02 -0.84 3.00
CA ASP A 75 -9.95 -1.30 3.88
C ASP A 75 -8.84 -1.94 3.05
N SER A 76 -7.64 -1.39 3.12
CA SER A 76 -6.51 -1.87 2.32
C SER A 76 -6.12 -3.30 2.62
N LYS A 77 -6.50 -3.85 3.78
CA LYS A 77 -6.31 -5.28 4.05
C LYS A 77 -7.05 -6.16 3.04
N ILE A 78 -8.20 -5.68 2.55
CA ILE A 78 -8.93 -6.38 1.49
C ILE A 78 -8.12 -6.34 0.19
N LEU A 79 -7.51 -5.21 -0.12
CA LEU A 79 -6.65 -5.09 -1.30
C LEU A 79 -5.45 -6.03 -1.21
N LEU A 80 -4.85 -6.15 -0.03
CA LEU A 80 -3.73 -7.05 0.20
C LEU A 80 -4.15 -8.51 0.01
N ARG A 81 -5.29 -8.91 0.56
CA ARG A 81 -5.81 -10.27 0.37
C ARG A 81 -6.04 -10.59 -1.09
N LYS A 82 -6.64 -9.67 -1.83
CA LYS A 82 -6.86 -9.85 -3.26
C LYS A 82 -5.55 -9.93 -4.03
N THR A 83 -4.56 -9.13 -3.65
CA THR A 83 -3.24 -9.15 -4.27
C THR A 83 -2.56 -10.50 -4.05
N ILE A 84 -2.61 -11.03 -2.84
CA ILE A 84 -2.05 -12.37 -2.54
C ILE A 84 -2.75 -13.44 -3.38
N GLY A 85 -4.07 -13.33 -3.53
CA GLY A 85 -4.83 -14.22 -4.42
C GLY A 85 -4.38 -14.13 -5.87
N LEU A 86 -4.12 -12.90 -6.35
CA LEU A 86 -3.66 -12.68 -7.73
C LEU A 86 -2.30 -13.34 -7.98
N ILE A 87 -1.32 -13.12 -7.09
CA ILE A 87 0.00 -13.73 -7.30
C ILE A 87 -0.06 -15.25 -7.16
N ALA A 88 -0.97 -15.76 -6.34
CA ALA A 88 -1.17 -17.20 -6.20
C ALA A 88 -1.64 -17.84 -7.52
N THR A 89 -2.40 -17.12 -8.34
CA THR A 89 -2.84 -17.63 -9.65
C THR A 89 -1.66 -17.92 -10.57
N LYS A 90 -0.51 -17.29 -10.33
CA LYS A 90 0.72 -17.53 -11.08
C LYS A 90 1.68 -18.48 -10.37
N GLY A 91 1.23 -19.07 -9.30
CA GLY A 91 2.03 -20.04 -8.53
C GLY A 91 3.01 -19.41 -7.55
N TYR A 92 2.82 -18.14 -7.20
CA TYR A 92 3.72 -17.46 -6.26
C TYR A 92 3.12 -17.34 -4.88
N GLN A 93 3.98 -17.33 -3.91
CA GLN A 93 3.63 -17.04 -2.52
C GLN A 93 4.67 -16.10 -1.94
N VAL A 94 4.30 -15.39 -0.88
CA VAL A 94 5.19 -14.47 -0.20
C VAL A 94 6.25 -15.25 0.56
N GLY A 95 7.53 -14.96 0.29
CA GLY A 95 8.64 -15.52 1.06
C GLY A 95 8.95 -14.64 2.27
N ASN A 96 9.24 -13.38 2.02
CA ASN A 96 9.45 -12.40 3.09
C ASN A 96 9.18 -11.00 2.56
N ILE A 97 8.97 -10.09 3.49
CA ILE A 97 8.76 -8.67 3.19
C ILE A 97 9.67 -7.87 4.11
N ASP A 98 10.39 -6.91 3.54
CA ASP A 98 11.15 -5.94 4.30
C ASP A 98 10.54 -4.57 3.98
N ALA A 99 10.12 -3.83 4.99
CA ALA A 99 9.38 -2.60 4.81
C ALA A 99 9.89 -1.50 5.73
N THR A 100 9.93 -0.29 5.19
CA THR A 100 10.29 0.91 5.94
C THR A 100 9.20 1.95 5.76
N VAL A 101 8.77 2.54 6.85
CA VAL A 101 7.80 3.63 6.84
C VAL A 101 8.47 4.89 7.35
N CYS A 102 8.37 5.95 6.56
CA CYS A 102 8.80 7.29 6.98
C CYS A 102 7.54 8.13 7.13
N ALA A 103 7.09 8.30 8.36
CA ALA A 103 5.86 9.00 8.68
C ALA A 103 6.15 10.18 9.59
N CYS A 104 6.73 11.23 9.01
CA CYS A 104 6.97 12.45 9.75
C CYS A 104 6.37 13.64 9.01
N LEU A 105 5.97 14.64 9.78
CA LEU A 105 5.59 15.92 9.21
C LEU A 105 6.87 16.61 8.78
N LEU A 106 7.03 16.70 7.48
CA LEU A 106 8.12 17.48 6.92
C LEU A 106 7.66 18.92 6.83
N TYR A 107 8.11 19.72 7.75
CA TYR A 107 7.94 21.16 7.65
C TYR A 107 9.02 21.67 6.73
N THR A 108 8.82 21.44 5.46
CA THR A 108 9.85 21.79 4.50
C THR A 108 10.20 23.26 4.52
N SER A 109 9.20 24.10 4.80
CA SER A 109 9.43 25.52 4.95
C SER A 109 10.30 25.85 6.16
N ASP A 110 10.17 25.06 7.21
CA ASP A 110 10.91 25.26 8.45
C ASP A 110 12.21 24.49 8.46
N ALA A 111 12.23 23.38 7.77
CA ALA A 111 13.39 22.54 7.63
C ALA A 111 14.38 23.07 6.58
N ALA A 112 13.87 23.92 5.73
CA ALA A 112 14.68 24.53 4.70
C ALA A 112 15.77 25.43 5.27
#